data_d324863cacc8c2074f3bcf91534b3095
#
_entry.id   d324863cacc8c2074f3bcf91534b3095
#
_cell.length_a   1.000
_cell.length_b   1.000
_cell.length_c   1.000
_cell.angle_alpha   90.00
_cell.angle_beta   90.00
_cell.angle_gamma   90.00
#
_symmetry.space_group_name_H-M   'P 1'
#
loop_
_entity.id
_entity.type
_entity.pdbx_description
1 polymer ?
#
loop_
_entity_poly.entity_id
_entity_poly.type
_entity_poly.pdbx_seq_one_letter_code
_entity_poly.pdbx_strand_id
1 'polypeptide(L)'
;MKLKNLEIRLQKVAGFEKPKAEFEQYMTPAPLAARFLFDAFLHGDIEGMKVLDLGCGTGMLSVGAALLGGNVTGVDGDSSALLTAEKNAASQKLDITFRQEIIRSETAEADAYDTVIMNPPFGG
;
A
#
# COMPACT_ATOMS: atom_id res chain seq x y z
N MET A 1 -13.26 -11.93 1.08
CA MET A 1 -13.10 -11.28 2.41
C MET A 1 -14.14 -10.19 2.56
N LYS A 2 -14.68 -10.04 3.75
CA LYS A 2 -15.64 -8.98 4.03
C LYS A 2 -14.93 -7.70 4.42
N LEU A 3 -15.55 -6.55 4.15
CA LEU A 3 -14.98 -5.24 4.48
C LEU A 3 -14.53 -5.13 5.94
N LYS A 4 -15.37 -5.59 6.86
CA LYS A 4 -15.04 -5.52 8.29
C LYS A 4 -13.78 -6.33 8.63
N ASN A 5 -13.62 -7.49 8.03
CA ASN A 5 -12.44 -8.32 8.26
C ASN A 5 -11.17 -7.67 7.70
N LEU A 6 -11.28 -7.03 6.54
CA LEU A 6 -10.18 -6.28 5.97
C LEU A 6 -9.76 -5.15 6.90
N GLU A 7 -10.72 -4.38 7.41
CA GLU A 7 -10.43 -3.29 8.34
C GLU A 7 -9.70 -3.78 9.59
N ILE A 8 -10.18 -4.88 10.18
CA ILE A 8 -9.55 -5.46 11.37
C ILE A 8 -8.09 -5.86 11.08
N ARG A 9 -7.84 -6.48 9.92
CA ARG A 9 -6.50 -6.88 9.52
C ARG A 9 -5.60 -5.66 9.31
N LEU A 10 -6.13 -4.58 8.74
CA LEU A 10 -5.37 -3.36 8.49
C LEU A 10 -5.06 -2.58 9.76
N GLN A 11 -5.85 -2.73 10.81
CA GLN A 11 -5.56 -2.11 12.11
C GLN A 11 -4.24 -2.60 12.72
N LYS A 12 -3.75 -3.76 12.27
CA LYS A 12 -2.50 -4.34 12.76
C LYS A 12 -1.27 -3.80 12.05
N VAL A 13 -1.45 -2.98 11.02
CA VAL A 13 -0.32 -2.41 10.28
C VAL A 13 0.35 -1.33 11.11
N ALA A 14 1.64 -1.49 11.37
CA ALA A 14 2.42 -0.50 12.12
C ALA A 14 2.67 0.74 11.27
N GLY A 15 2.58 1.91 11.91
CA GLY A 15 2.84 3.18 11.24
C GLY A 15 4.32 3.54 11.21
N PHE A 16 4.60 4.76 10.76
CA PHE A 16 5.97 5.30 10.70
C PHE A 16 6.52 5.44 12.12
N GLU A 17 7.77 4.99 12.32
CA GLU A 17 8.45 5.17 13.61
C GLU A 17 8.71 6.64 13.89
N LYS A 18 9.17 7.36 12.84
CA LYS A 18 9.44 8.82 12.91
C LYS A 18 8.92 9.43 11.62
N PRO A 19 7.66 9.89 11.60
CA PRO A 19 7.11 10.54 10.40
C PRO A 19 7.97 11.72 9.99
N LYS A 20 8.29 11.79 8.69
CA LYS A 20 9.12 12.86 8.13
C LYS A 20 8.24 13.76 7.27
N ALA A 21 8.07 15.01 7.69
CA ALA A 21 7.21 15.97 7.01
C ALA A 21 7.63 16.18 5.55
N GLU A 22 8.93 16.14 5.27
CA GLU A 22 9.47 16.33 3.93
C GLU A 22 9.06 15.24 2.94
N PHE A 23 8.68 14.05 3.45
CA PHE A 23 8.18 12.95 2.62
C PHE A 23 6.66 12.87 2.66
N GLU A 24 6.00 13.80 3.35
CA GLU A 24 4.55 13.78 3.53
C GLU A 24 4.06 12.43 4.07
N GLN A 25 4.73 11.93 5.11
CA GLN A 25 4.46 10.61 5.66
C GLN A 25 3.27 10.62 6.58
N TYR A 26 2.12 10.23 6.03
CA TYR A 26 0.89 10.07 6.79
C TYR A 26 0.41 8.63 6.60
N MET A 27 0.05 8.00 7.70
CA MET A 27 -0.55 6.68 7.62
C MET A 27 -2.06 6.83 7.36
N THR A 28 -2.51 6.24 6.26
CA THR A 28 -3.94 6.20 5.97
C THR A 28 -4.66 5.40 7.07
N PRO A 29 -5.71 5.96 7.69
CA PRO A 29 -6.44 5.19 8.70
C PRO A 29 -7.02 3.89 8.13
N ALA A 30 -6.99 2.83 8.93
CA ALA A 30 -7.44 1.52 8.49
C ALA A 30 -8.86 1.51 7.93
N PRO A 31 -9.85 2.19 8.55
CA PRO A 31 -11.20 2.21 7.98
C PRO A 31 -11.27 2.82 6.58
N LEU A 32 -10.51 3.89 6.35
CA LEU A 32 -10.49 4.57 5.06
C LEU A 32 -9.78 3.72 4.02
N ALA A 33 -8.63 3.14 4.38
CA ALA A 33 -7.87 2.26 3.49
C ALA A 33 -8.71 1.04 3.10
N ALA A 34 -9.38 0.43 4.07
CA ALA A 34 -10.23 -0.73 3.83
C ALA A 34 -11.35 -0.41 2.85
N ARG A 35 -12.03 0.73 3.04
CA ARG A 35 -13.13 1.14 2.17
C ARG A 35 -12.64 1.39 0.75
N PHE A 36 -11.54 2.12 0.62
CA PHE A 36 -10.95 2.44 -0.68
C PHE A 36 -10.58 1.17 -1.45
N LEU A 37 -9.88 0.25 -0.78
CA LEU A 37 -9.43 -0.98 -1.41
C LEU A 37 -10.57 -1.94 -1.70
N PHE A 38 -11.54 -2.01 -0.81
CA PHE A 38 -12.68 -2.90 -1.00
C PHE A 38 -13.53 -2.47 -2.20
N ASP A 39 -13.70 -1.15 -2.39
CA ASP A 39 -14.40 -0.63 -3.57
C ASP A 39 -13.65 -1.01 -4.85
N ALA A 40 -12.34 -0.86 -4.88
CA ALA A 40 -11.52 -1.27 -6.02
C ALA A 40 -11.60 -2.78 -6.27
N PHE A 41 -11.60 -3.56 -5.18
CA PHE A 41 -11.75 -5.01 -5.25
C PHE A 41 -13.09 -5.41 -5.89
N LEU A 42 -14.18 -4.75 -5.48
CA LEU A 42 -15.50 -5.02 -6.05
C LEU A 42 -15.59 -4.66 -7.54
N HIS A 43 -14.77 -3.71 -7.99
CA HIS A 43 -14.70 -3.33 -9.41
C HIS A 43 -13.80 -4.28 -10.22
N GLY A 44 -13.15 -5.26 -9.58
CA GLY A 44 -12.28 -6.19 -10.26
C GLY A 44 -10.86 -5.70 -10.49
N ASP A 45 -10.45 -4.63 -9.80
CA ASP A 45 -9.16 -3.97 -10.04
C ASP A 45 -8.03 -4.56 -9.18
N ILE A 46 -8.31 -5.45 -8.25
CA ILE A 46 -7.33 -5.94 -7.29
C ILE A 46 -7.05 -7.44 -7.43
N GLU A 47 -8.08 -8.27 -7.26
CA GLU A 47 -7.89 -9.72 -7.22
C GLU A 47 -7.31 -10.26 -8.53
N GLY A 48 -6.17 -10.93 -8.45
CA GLY A 48 -5.50 -11.49 -9.62
C GLY A 48 -4.78 -10.45 -10.48
N MET A 49 -4.79 -9.19 -10.08
CA MET A 49 -4.19 -8.10 -10.84
C MET A 49 -2.79 -7.77 -10.34
N LYS A 50 -1.95 -7.26 -11.25
CA LYS A 50 -0.66 -6.70 -10.88
C LYS A 50 -0.89 -5.27 -10.40
N VAL A 51 -0.65 -5.02 -9.11
CA VAL A 51 -0.94 -3.76 -8.45
C VAL A 51 0.35 -3.06 -8.07
N LEU A 52 0.48 -1.80 -8.45
CA LEU A 52 1.60 -0.96 -8.03
C LEU A 52 1.11 0.06 -7.01
N ASP A 53 1.76 0.10 -5.84
CA ASP A 53 1.47 1.07 -4.78
C ASP A 53 2.58 2.12 -4.77
N LEU A 54 2.30 3.30 -5.33
CA LEU A 54 3.26 4.40 -5.40
C LEU A 54 3.24 5.20 -4.11
N GLY A 55 4.39 5.32 -3.45
CA GLY A 55 4.47 5.98 -2.15
C GLY A 55 3.87 5.09 -1.07
N CYS A 56 4.26 3.82 -1.05
CA CYS A 56 3.62 2.82 -0.19
C CYS A 56 3.82 3.05 1.31
N GLY A 57 4.83 3.82 1.70
CA GLY A 57 5.11 4.08 3.11
C GLY A 57 5.31 2.80 3.90
N THR A 58 4.55 2.64 4.99
CA THR A 58 4.63 1.45 5.84
C THR A 58 3.76 0.30 5.33
N GLY A 59 3.12 0.46 4.17
CA GLY A 59 2.47 -0.63 3.46
C GLY A 59 0.99 -0.82 3.72
N MET A 60 0.29 0.17 4.25
CA MET A 60 -1.15 0.04 4.55
C MET A 60 -1.95 -0.41 3.32
N LEU A 61 -1.81 0.30 2.20
CA LEU A 61 -2.53 -0.04 0.97
C LEU A 61 -1.97 -1.31 0.33
N SER A 62 -0.63 -1.48 0.37
CA SER A 62 0.00 -2.69 -0.18
C SER A 62 -0.50 -3.95 0.53
N VAL A 63 -0.53 -3.92 1.87
CA VAL A 63 -1.02 -5.05 2.67
C VAL A 63 -2.48 -5.32 2.35
N GLY A 64 -3.32 -4.28 2.33
CA GLY A 64 -4.74 -4.45 2.03
C GLY A 64 -5.00 -5.04 0.64
N ALA A 65 -4.28 -4.55 -0.37
CA ALA A 65 -4.42 -5.07 -1.73
C ALA A 65 -3.98 -6.53 -1.82
N ALA A 66 -2.89 -6.90 -1.14
CA ALA A 66 -2.44 -8.29 -1.10
C ALA A 66 -3.43 -9.19 -0.38
N LEU A 67 -4.04 -8.72 0.71
CA LEU A 67 -5.08 -9.47 1.42
C LEU A 67 -6.28 -9.74 0.53
N LEU A 68 -6.55 -8.84 -0.42
CA LEU A 68 -7.65 -8.99 -1.37
C LEU A 68 -7.25 -9.75 -2.65
N GLY A 69 -6.09 -10.36 -2.65
CA GLY A 69 -5.65 -11.21 -3.76
C GLY A 69 -4.85 -10.53 -4.84
N GLY A 70 -4.41 -9.28 -4.62
CA GLY A 70 -3.56 -8.58 -5.58
C GLY A 70 -2.13 -9.08 -5.55
N ASN A 71 -1.47 -9.01 -6.71
CA ASN A 71 -0.03 -9.25 -6.82
C ASN A 71 0.65 -7.88 -6.73
N VAL A 72 1.17 -7.55 -5.55
CA VAL A 72 1.49 -6.17 -5.19
C VAL A 72 2.99 -5.89 -5.21
N THR A 73 3.35 -4.74 -5.79
CA THR A 73 4.67 -4.12 -5.66
C THR A 73 4.48 -2.75 -5.02
N GLY A 74 5.19 -2.48 -3.94
CA GLY A 74 5.19 -1.18 -3.28
C GLY A 74 6.49 -0.44 -3.53
N VAL A 75 6.41 0.85 -3.78
CA VAL A 75 7.56 1.70 -4.07
C VAL A 75 7.54 2.92 -3.16
N ASP A 76 8.67 3.24 -2.55
CA ASP A 76 8.81 4.43 -1.71
C ASP A 76 10.25 4.91 -1.71
N GLY A 77 10.46 6.20 -1.47
CA GLY A 77 11.79 6.78 -1.36
C GLY A 77 12.45 6.59 0.00
N ASP A 78 11.67 6.25 1.02
CA ASP A 78 12.17 6.13 2.39
C ASP A 78 12.44 4.67 2.76
N SER A 79 13.73 4.32 2.86
CA SER A 79 14.13 2.96 3.19
C SER A 79 13.65 2.51 4.57
N SER A 80 13.55 3.41 5.53
CA SER A 80 13.08 3.05 6.87
C SER A 80 11.60 2.69 6.86
N ALA A 81 10.80 3.40 6.08
CA ALA A 81 9.39 3.05 5.90
C ALA A 81 9.25 1.69 5.23
N LEU A 82 10.08 1.39 4.23
CA LEU A 82 10.06 0.11 3.53
C LEU A 82 10.40 -1.06 4.47
N LEU A 83 11.32 -0.87 5.40
CA LEU A 83 11.62 -1.91 6.40
C LEU A 83 10.39 -2.21 7.24
N THR A 84 9.65 -1.19 7.64
CA THR A 84 8.40 -1.38 8.38
C THR A 84 7.35 -2.06 7.51
N ALA A 85 7.26 -1.66 6.24
CA ALA A 85 6.34 -2.28 5.28
C ALA A 85 6.63 -3.78 5.13
N GLU A 86 7.90 -4.16 5.02
CA GLU A 86 8.29 -5.56 4.92
C GLU A 86 7.89 -6.34 6.16
N LYS A 87 8.07 -5.75 7.35
CA LYS A 87 7.65 -6.38 8.60
C LYS A 87 6.13 -6.54 8.67
N ASN A 88 5.40 -5.53 8.22
CA ASN A 88 3.94 -5.60 8.20
C ASN A 88 3.44 -6.70 7.26
N ALA A 89 4.04 -6.83 6.09
CA ALA A 89 3.69 -7.89 5.15
C ALA A 89 4.02 -9.26 5.74
N ALA A 90 5.22 -9.41 6.29
CA ALA A 90 5.66 -10.68 6.88
C ALA A 90 4.78 -11.11 8.05
N SER A 91 4.36 -10.16 8.90
CA SER A 91 3.52 -10.45 10.06
C SER A 91 2.16 -11.03 9.65
N GLN A 92 1.70 -10.73 8.44
CA GLN A 92 0.45 -11.23 7.91
C GLN A 92 0.65 -12.31 6.83
N LYS A 93 1.89 -12.79 6.70
CA LYS A 93 2.26 -13.89 5.78
C LYS A 93 1.93 -13.57 4.33
N LEU A 94 2.18 -12.32 3.94
CA LEU A 94 1.94 -11.83 2.59
C LEU A 94 3.26 -11.71 1.83
N ASP A 95 3.22 -12.06 0.54
CA ASP A 95 4.35 -11.92 -0.36
C ASP A 95 4.15 -10.65 -1.19
N ILE A 96 4.86 -9.59 -0.80
CA ILE A 96 4.81 -8.29 -1.46
C ILE A 96 6.22 -7.88 -1.82
N THR A 97 6.42 -7.42 -3.05
CA THR A 97 7.72 -6.88 -3.48
C THR A 97 7.77 -5.40 -3.12
N PHE A 98 8.84 -4.98 -2.43
CA PHE A 98 9.07 -3.58 -2.11
C PHE A 98 10.35 -3.10 -2.77
N ARG A 99 10.30 -1.88 -3.35
CA ARG A 99 11.48 -1.26 -3.99
C ARG A 99 11.65 0.16 -3.48
N GLN A 100 12.91 0.53 -3.25
CA GLN A 100 13.24 1.91 -2.90
C GLN A 100 13.51 2.68 -4.19
N GLU A 101 12.68 3.67 -4.48
CA GLU A 101 12.85 4.56 -5.63
C GLU A 101 12.30 5.93 -5.28
N ILE A 102 12.94 6.96 -5.82
CA ILE A 102 12.36 8.30 -5.79
C ILE A 102 11.24 8.32 -6.82
N ILE A 103 10.03 8.63 -6.36
CA ILE A 103 8.85 8.59 -7.22
C ILE A 103 8.83 9.82 -8.14
N ARG A 104 8.75 9.56 -9.44
CA ARG A 104 8.67 10.55 -10.51
C ARG A 104 7.58 10.15 -11.47
N SER A 105 7.25 11.01 -12.41
CA SER A 105 6.23 10.69 -13.42
C SER A 105 6.56 9.44 -14.22
N GLU A 106 7.84 9.15 -14.45
CA GLU A 106 8.29 7.96 -15.18
C GLU A 106 8.50 6.73 -14.29
N THR A 107 8.30 6.83 -12.98
CA THR A 107 8.48 5.69 -12.06
C THR A 107 7.47 4.59 -12.34
N ALA A 108 6.24 4.96 -12.65
CA ALA A 108 5.20 4.00 -12.97
C ALA A 108 5.33 3.57 -14.43
N GLU A 109 5.74 2.34 -14.66
CA GLU A 109 5.73 1.73 -15.98
C GLU A 109 4.29 1.28 -16.22
N ALA A 110 3.48 2.15 -16.83
CA ALA A 110 2.04 1.95 -16.96
C ALA A 110 1.65 0.61 -17.56
N ASP A 111 2.47 0.09 -18.49
CA ASP A 111 2.19 -1.17 -19.16
C ASP A 111 2.56 -2.40 -18.33
N ALA A 112 3.31 -2.22 -17.23
CA ALA A 112 3.76 -3.32 -16.39
C ALA A 112 2.74 -3.72 -15.32
N TYR A 113 1.75 -2.86 -15.07
CA TYR A 113 0.78 -3.07 -14.00
C TYR A 113 -0.64 -2.90 -14.49
N ASP A 114 -1.55 -3.69 -13.93
CA ASP A 114 -2.98 -3.58 -14.24
C ASP A 114 -3.64 -2.44 -13.48
N THR A 115 -3.16 -2.19 -12.27
CA THR A 115 -3.73 -1.19 -11.36
C THR A 115 -2.62 -0.44 -10.66
N VAL A 116 -2.73 0.88 -10.61
CA VAL A 116 -1.81 1.72 -9.83
C VAL A 116 -2.62 2.42 -8.75
N ILE A 117 -2.19 2.23 -7.51
CA ILE A 117 -2.79 2.91 -6.37
C ILE A 117 -1.79 3.91 -5.81
N MET A 118 -2.30 4.99 -5.28
CA MET A 118 -1.48 6.04 -4.72
C MET A 118 -2.23 6.67 -3.56
N ASN A 119 -1.53 6.89 -2.46
CA ASN A 119 -2.07 7.62 -1.34
C ASN A 119 -1.65 9.09 -1.51
N PRO A 120 -2.54 9.97 -2.03
CA PRO A 120 -2.14 11.35 -2.28
C PRO A 120 -1.80 12.06 -0.98
N PRO A 121 -0.88 13.02 -1.00
CA PRO A 121 -0.57 13.81 0.19
C PRO A 121 -1.77 14.62 0.62
N PHE A 122 -2.13 14.51 1.90
CA PHE A 122 -3.22 15.29 2.46
C PHE A 122 -2.73 16.68 2.88
N GLY A 123 -3.53 17.71 2.61
CA GLY A 123 -3.23 19.06 3.00
C GLY A 123 -2.16 19.72 2.15
N GLY A 124 -1.81 19.10 1.04
CA GLY A 124 -0.85 19.65 0.09
C GLY A 124 -1.42 20.81 -0.69
#